data_42c62a20b926a92c637142b7e8cb2e9d
#
_entry.id   42c62a20b926a92c637142b7e8cb2e9d
#
_cell.length_a   1.000
_cell.length_b   1.000
_cell.length_c   1.000
_cell.angle_alpha   90.00
_cell.angle_beta   90.00
_cell.angle_gamma   90.00
#
_symmetry.space_group_name_H-M   'P 1'
#
loop_
_entity.id
_entity.type
_entity.pdbx_description
1 polymer ?
#
loop_
_entity_poly.entity_id
_entity_poly.type
_entity_poly.pdbx_seq_one_letter_code
_entity_poly.pdbx_strand_id
1 'polypeptide(L)'
;QLGYTEIKAPFSGLVVTRYIHYAEQVNAGASLFRLSDFNPLLCPIQIPERDLPKIEVGQAAYLTLEAWPGERFPAKVLRVRPVVDAATGMVRVTLEVETRDRLRPGMFARVFVETETRSDAMVVPKSALSLESIGDTLYVAEGDVASRRDVQLGFKEGDSVEVLTGVSEGEMVIVVGQDGLSEGTPIQVLSGSGGAGDRER
;
A
#
# COMPACT_ATOMS: atom_id res chain seq x y z
N GLN A 1 13.58 -44.27 33.39
CA GLN A 1 13.00 -44.08 32.03
C GLN A 1 11.68 -43.30 32.03
N LEU A 2 11.52 -42.26 32.86
CA LEU A 2 10.30 -41.43 32.92
C LEU A 2 10.33 -40.24 31.98
N GLY A 3 11.41 -40.01 31.25
CA GLY A 3 11.59 -38.84 30.35
C GLY A 3 10.76 -38.89 29.03
N TYR A 4 10.14 -40.02 28.73
CA TYR A 4 9.30 -40.20 27.51
C TYR A 4 7.80 -40.06 27.77
N THR A 5 7.38 -39.77 28.99
CA THR A 5 5.98 -39.62 29.36
C THR A 5 5.45 -38.19 29.22
N GLU A 6 6.34 -37.21 29.05
CA GLU A 6 6.00 -35.80 28.87
C GLU A 6 6.50 -35.30 27.53
N ILE A 7 5.59 -34.86 26.67
CA ILE A 7 5.93 -34.29 25.36
C ILE A 7 5.86 -32.78 25.48
N LYS A 8 7.01 -32.11 25.35
CA LYS A 8 7.15 -30.64 25.45
C LYS A 8 7.24 -30.01 24.07
N ALA A 9 6.68 -28.79 23.96
CA ALA A 9 6.85 -27.97 22.77
C ALA A 9 8.35 -27.60 22.61
N PRO A 10 8.96 -27.77 21.44
CA PRO A 10 10.37 -27.48 21.20
C PRO A 10 10.67 -25.97 21.08
N PHE A 11 9.63 -25.14 20.89
CA PHE A 11 9.72 -23.69 20.79
C PHE A 11 8.43 -23.04 21.30
N SER A 12 8.45 -21.73 21.58
CA SER A 12 7.29 -20.94 21.93
C SER A 12 6.43 -20.65 20.71
N GLY A 13 5.13 -20.90 20.79
CA GLY A 13 4.22 -20.70 19.65
C GLY A 13 2.79 -21.04 20.02
N LEU A 14 1.92 -21.00 19.01
CA LEU A 14 0.52 -21.37 19.16
C LEU A 14 0.25 -22.77 18.63
N VAL A 15 -0.61 -23.52 19.32
CA VAL A 15 -1.14 -24.79 18.83
C VAL A 15 -2.16 -24.49 17.73
N VAL A 16 -1.81 -24.78 16.49
CA VAL A 16 -2.67 -24.56 15.32
C VAL A 16 -3.66 -25.71 15.15
N THR A 17 -3.20 -26.93 15.39
CA THR A 17 -4.02 -28.12 15.24
C THR A 17 -3.66 -29.12 16.33
N ARG A 18 -4.68 -29.72 16.92
CA ARG A 18 -4.55 -30.86 17.80
C ARG A 18 -5.11 -32.09 17.08
N TYR A 19 -4.31 -33.13 16.94
CA TYR A 19 -4.68 -34.39 16.26
C TYR A 19 -5.09 -35.50 17.19
N ILE A 20 -4.96 -35.32 18.52
CA ILE A 20 -5.25 -36.32 19.53
C ILE A 20 -6.36 -35.89 20.49
N HIS A 21 -7.07 -36.85 21.05
CA HIS A 21 -8.07 -36.64 22.08
C HIS A 21 -7.63 -37.26 23.39
N TYR A 22 -8.33 -36.90 24.46
CA TYR A 22 -8.09 -37.51 25.76
C TYR A 22 -8.38 -39.02 25.73
N ALA A 23 -7.53 -39.84 26.38
CA ALA A 23 -7.58 -41.28 26.41
C ALA A 23 -7.42 -41.99 25.05
N GLU A 24 -6.94 -41.30 24.03
CA GLU A 24 -6.62 -41.93 22.73
C GLU A 24 -5.26 -42.63 22.78
N GLN A 25 -5.21 -43.83 22.23
CA GLN A 25 -3.94 -44.54 22.07
C GLN A 25 -3.16 -44.00 20.88
N VAL A 26 -1.90 -43.65 21.09
CA VAL A 26 -1.02 -43.14 20.07
C VAL A 26 0.13 -44.08 19.78
N ASN A 27 0.46 -44.21 18.51
CA ASN A 27 1.59 -45.03 18.08
C ASN A 27 2.85 -44.15 17.96
N ALA A 28 4.01 -44.78 18.00
CA ALA A 28 5.28 -44.11 17.77
C ALA A 28 5.30 -43.47 16.37
N GLY A 29 5.67 -42.18 16.29
CA GLY A 29 5.67 -41.41 15.05
C GLY A 29 4.36 -40.71 14.70
N ALA A 30 3.30 -40.88 15.51
CA ALA A 30 2.04 -40.15 15.29
C ALA A 30 2.22 -38.64 15.53
N SER A 31 1.62 -37.82 14.66
CA SER A 31 1.55 -36.37 14.85
C SER A 31 0.50 -36.04 15.90
N LEU A 32 0.90 -35.38 16.99
CA LEU A 32 0.01 -35.09 18.12
C LEU A 32 -0.52 -33.64 18.04
N PHE A 33 0.37 -32.70 17.78
CA PHE A 33 0.06 -31.27 17.71
C PHE A 33 0.82 -30.63 16.54
N ARG A 34 0.20 -29.62 15.94
CA ARG A 34 0.87 -28.71 15.02
C ARG A 34 1.05 -27.38 15.73
N LEU A 35 2.32 -27.03 15.97
CA LEU A 35 2.69 -25.72 16.50
C LEU A 35 3.19 -24.83 15.39
N SER A 36 2.89 -23.54 15.50
CA SER A 36 3.44 -22.52 14.62
C SER A 36 3.84 -21.30 15.44
N ASP A 37 5.00 -20.76 15.11
CA ASP A 37 5.43 -19.45 15.57
C ASP A 37 5.02 -18.43 14.51
N PHE A 38 4.28 -17.41 14.92
CA PHE A 38 3.83 -16.30 14.07
C PHE A 38 4.60 -15.02 14.35
N ASN A 39 5.77 -15.13 14.99
CA ASN A 39 6.65 -14.02 15.28
C ASN A 39 8.02 -14.19 14.58
N PRO A 40 8.26 -13.51 13.46
CA PRO A 40 7.42 -12.50 12.80
C PRO A 40 6.27 -13.10 11.96
N LEU A 41 5.20 -12.31 11.79
CA LEU A 41 4.15 -12.65 10.82
C LEU A 41 4.66 -12.32 9.40
N LEU A 42 4.69 -13.34 8.54
CA LEU A 42 5.22 -13.22 7.20
C LEU A 42 4.10 -13.23 6.16
N CYS A 43 4.21 -12.34 5.18
CA CYS A 43 3.33 -12.28 4.03
C CYS A 43 4.14 -12.56 2.75
N PRO A 44 4.08 -13.77 2.18
CA PRO A 44 4.70 -14.05 0.89
C PRO A 44 3.80 -13.55 -0.24
N ILE A 45 4.41 -12.80 -1.16
CA ILE A 45 3.77 -12.34 -2.39
C ILE A 45 4.57 -12.81 -3.61
N GLN A 46 3.95 -12.74 -4.77
CA GLN A 46 4.60 -12.97 -6.06
C GLN A 46 4.50 -11.71 -6.90
N ILE A 47 5.61 -11.26 -7.44
CA ILE A 47 5.70 -10.09 -8.32
C ILE A 47 6.24 -10.50 -9.69
N PRO A 48 5.82 -9.86 -10.77
CA PRO A 48 6.42 -10.08 -12.09
C PRO A 48 7.90 -9.69 -12.10
N GLU A 49 8.73 -10.43 -12.86
CA GLU A 49 10.17 -10.16 -13.01
C GLU A 49 10.46 -8.71 -13.45
N ARG A 50 9.63 -8.13 -14.30
CA ARG A 50 9.76 -6.73 -14.77
C ARG A 50 9.72 -5.69 -13.65
N ASP A 51 9.07 -6.01 -12.53
CA ASP A 51 8.94 -5.10 -11.40
C ASP A 51 10.04 -5.32 -10.34
N LEU A 52 10.85 -6.38 -10.51
CA LEU A 52 11.95 -6.71 -9.60
C LEU A 52 12.97 -5.57 -9.38
N PRO A 53 13.36 -4.79 -10.40
CA PRO A 53 14.32 -3.68 -10.22
C PRO A 53 13.82 -2.56 -9.29
N LYS A 54 12.51 -2.54 -8.98
CA LYS A 54 11.89 -1.53 -8.10
C LYS A 54 11.76 -2.01 -6.65
N ILE A 55 12.13 -3.25 -6.37
CA ILE A 55 11.90 -3.86 -5.06
C ILE A 55 13.23 -4.18 -4.38
N GLU A 56 13.40 -3.59 -3.20
CA GLU A 56 14.60 -3.76 -2.38
C GLU A 56 14.25 -4.28 -0.99
N VAL A 57 15.20 -4.97 -0.35
CA VAL A 57 15.09 -5.42 1.03
C VAL A 57 15.08 -4.21 1.97
N GLY A 58 14.17 -4.19 2.94
CA GLY A 58 13.99 -3.08 3.87
C GLY A 58 12.99 -2.02 3.40
N GLN A 59 12.53 -2.09 2.15
CA GLN A 59 11.56 -1.17 1.57
C GLN A 59 10.24 -1.20 2.33
N ALA A 60 9.67 -0.01 2.56
CA ALA A 60 8.38 0.14 3.23
C ALA A 60 7.24 -0.44 2.39
N ALA A 61 6.28 -1.02 3.08
CA ALA A 61 5.08 -1.58 2.50
C ALA A 61 3.93 -1.49 3.51
N TYR A 62 2.72 -1.65 3.03
CA TYR A 62 1.56 -1.81 3.90
C TYR A 62 0.56 -2.81 3.31
N LEU A 63 -0.24 -3.38 4.19
CA LEU A 63 -1.32 -4.26 3.82
C LEU A 63 -2.66 -3.59 4.12
N THR A 64 -3.66 -3.87 3.28
CA THR A 64 -5.06 -3.57 3.55
C THR A 64 -5.87 -4.85 3.50
N LEU A 65 -6.82 -4.99 4.41
CA LEU A 65 -7.66 -6.18 4.52
C LEU A 65 -9.14 -5.78 4.51
N GLU A 66 -9.97 -6.61 3.90
CA GLU A 66 -11.43 -6.38 3.88
C GLU A 66 -12.06 -6.45 5.29
N ALA A 67 -11.43 -7.19 6.20
CA ALA A 67 -11.88 -7.29 7.59
C ALA A 67 -11.75 -5.98 8.38
N TRP A 68 -10.91 -5.04 7.93
CA TRP A 68 -10.70 -3.71 8.53
C TRP A 68 -10.59 -2.66 7.42
N PRO A 69 -11.73 -2.22 6.87
CA PRO A 69 -11.76 -1.23 5.80
C PRO A 69 -11.13 0.08 6.26
N GLY A 70 -10.24 0.65 5.42
CA GLY A 70 -9.57 1.92 5.70
C GLY A 70 -8.33 1.84 6.59
N GLU A 71 -8.06 0.70 7.23
CA GLU A 71 -6.84 0.52 8.02
C GLU A 71 -5.67 0.05 7.15
N ARG A 72 -4.48 0.61 7.42
CA ARG A 72 -3.21 0.20 6.82
C ARG A 72 -2.37 -0.50 7.87
N PHE A 73 -1.90 -1.69 7.57
CA PHE A 73 -1.02 -2.47 8.44
C PHE A 73 0.40 -2.36 7.92
N PRO A 74 1.30 -1.70 8.66
CA PRO A 74 2.67 -1.49 8.21
C PRO A 74 3.42 -2.82 8.08
N ALA A 75 4.25 -2.89 7.05
CA ALA A 75 5.10 -4.01 6.72
C ALA A 75 6.38 -3.52 6.07
N LYS A 76 7.34 -4.41 5.93
CA LYS A 76 8.58 -4.14 5.19
C LYS A 76 8.99 -5.35 4.36
N VAL A 77 9.70 -5.12 3.29
CA VAL A 77 10.29 -6.19 2.47
C VAL A 77 11.41 -6.83 3.27
N LEU A 78 11.18 -8.06 3.71
CA LEU A 78 12.15 -8.84 4.47
C LEU A 78 13.16 -9.52 3.55
N ARG A 79 12.68 -10.08 2.45
CA ARG A 79 13.52 -10.87 1.54
C ARG A 79 12.93 -10.94 0.13
N VAL A 80 13.81 -10.79 -0.85
CA VAL A 80 13.53 -11.04 -2.27
C VAL A 80 14.24 -12.33 -2.66
N ARG A 81 13.53 -13.28 -3.29
CA ARG A 81 14.18 -14.50 -3.79
C ARG A 81 15.05 -14.17 -4.99
N PRO A 82 16.28 -14.75 -5.06
CA PRO A 82 17.17 -14.50 -6.19
C PRO A 82 16.84 -15.33 -7.44
N VAL A 83 15.74 -16.08 -7.41
CA VAL A 83 15.35 -17.00 -8.50
C VAL A 83 13.95 -16.65 -9.00
N VAL A 84 13.85 -16.47 -10.32
CA VAL A 84 12.58 -16.33 -11.05
C VAL A 84 12.01 -17.72 -11.29
N ASP A 85 10.73 -17.90 -11.08
CA ASP A 85 10.03 -19.11 -11.49
C ASP A 85 9.83 -19.08 -13.00
N ALA A 86 10.54 -19.97 -13.72
CA ALA A 86 10.55 -19.99 -15.18
C ALA A 86 9.17 -20.33 -15.80
N ALA A 87 8.28 -20.98 -15.06
CA ALA A 87 6.96 -21.33 -15.56
C ALA A 87 5.99 -20.14 -15.50
N THR A 88 6.16 -19.25 -14.52
CA THR A 88 5.22 -18.15 -14.26
C THR A 88 5.81 -16.77 -14.52
N GLY A 89 7.15 -16.63 -14.64
CA GLY A 89 7.83 -15.34 -14.74
C GLY A 89 7.74 -14.50 -13.46
N MET A 90 7.47 -15.16 -12.31
CA MET A 90 7.26 -14.49 -11.04
C MET A 90 8.44 -14.67 -10.08
N VAL A 91 8.65 -13.67 -9.26
CA VAL A 91 9.63 -13.68 -8.16
C VAL A 91 8.88 -13.64 -6.84
N ARG A 92 9.29 -14.49 -5.91
CA ARG A 92 8.72 -14.48 -4.56
C ARG A 92 9.42 -13.45 -3.70
N VAL A 93 8.62 -12.53 -3.17
CA VAL A 93 9.00 -11.54 -2.16
C VAL A 93 8.31 -11.89 -0.85
N THR A 94 9.01 -11.80 0.25
CA THR A 94 8.45 -12.03 1.59
C THR A 94 8.49 -10.73 2.37
N LEU A 95 7.32 -10.30 2.84
CA LEU A 95 7.21 -9.15 3.72
C LEU A 95 7.09 -9.62 5.17
N GLU A 96 7.64 -8.82 6.07
CA GLU A 96 7.41 -8.90 7.51
C GLU A 96 6.35 -7.88 7.89
N VAL A 97 5.30 -8.32 8.58
CA VAL A 97 4.20 -7.46 9.02
C VAL A 97 4.45 -7.06 10.47
N GLU A 98 4.42 -5.76 10.75
CA GLU A 98 4.76 -5.23 12.08
C GLU A 98 3.64 -5.43 13.10
N THR A 99 2.37 -5.29 12.67
CA THR A 99 1.20 -5.41 13.54
C THR A 99 0.69 -6.86 13.56
N ARG A 100 0.71 -7.52 14.73
CA ARG A 100 0.50 -8.97 14.86
C ARG A 100 -0.80 -9.37 15.52
N ASP A 101 -1.32 -8.55 16.43
CA ASP A 101 -2.38 -8.97 17.35
C ASP A 101 -3.74 -9.20 16.67
N ARG A 102 -3.99 -8.52 15.57
CA ARG A 102 -5.27 -8.56 14.86
C ARG A 102 -5.23 -9.43 13.61
N LEU A 103 -4.05 -9.68 13.06
CA LEU A 103 -3.89 -10.44 11.82
C LEU A 103 -3.72 -11.93 12.10
N ARG A 104 -4.31 -12.76 11.25
CA ARG A 104 -4.23 -14.22 11.34
C ARG A 104 -3.71 -14.79 10.02
N PRO A 105 -2.84 -15.81 10.06
CA PRO A 105 -2.47 -16.57 8.87
C PRO A 105 -3.71 -17.10 8.14
N GLY A 106 -3.69 -17.01 6.81
CA GLY A 106 -4.82 -17.39 5.97
C GLY A 106 -5.78 -16.27 5.61
N MET A 107 -5.62 -15.07 6.18
CA MET A 107 -6.36 -13.89 5.75
C MET A 107 -5.91 -13.41 4.37
N PHE A 108 -6.85 -12.92 3.57
CA PHE A 108 -6.55 -12.24 2.32
C PHE A 108 -6.20 -10.78 2.59
N ALA A 109 -5.07 -10.34 2.01
CA ALA A 109 -4.61 -8.96 2.10
C ALA A 109 -4.21 -8.45 0.72
N ARG A 110 -4.47 -7.18 0.46
CA ARG A 110 -3.83 -6.45 -0.64
C ARG A 110 -2.57 -5.83 -0.11
N VAL A 111 -1.47 -6.03 -0.82
CA VAL A 111 -0.15 -5.53 -0.44
C VAL A 111 0.23 -4.39 -1.37
N PHE A 112 0.67 -3.31 -0.76
CA PHE A 112 1.22 -2.14 -1.44
C PHE A 112 2.67 -1.98 -1.00
N VAL A 113 3.59 -1.97 -1.96
CA VAL A 113 5.01 -1.72 -1.72
C VAL A 113 5.32 -0.31 -2.21
N GLU A 114 5.93 0.50 -1.37
CA GLU A 114 6.31 1.88 -1.69
C GLU A 114 7.58 1.84 -2.52
N THR A 115 7.45 1.97 -3.84
CA THR A 115 8.59 1.85 -4.77
C THR A 115 9.36 3.15 -4.95
N GLU A 116 8.73 4.29 -4.72
CA GLU A 116 9.36 5.61 -4.80
C GLU A 116 8.59 6.58 -3.91
N THR A 117 9.33 7.42 -3.19
CA THR A 117 8.76 8.50 -2.36
C THR A 117 9.41 9.81 -2.77
N ARG A 118 8.59 10.82 -3.06
CA ARG A 118 9.01 12.18 -3.36
C ARG A 118 8.42 13.12 -2.31
N SER A 119 9.25 13.65 -1.43
CA SER A 119 8.82 14.51 -0.33
C SER A 119 8.43 15.93 -0.76
N ASP A 120 9.00 16.40 -1.86
CA ASP A 120 8.83 17.79 -2.33
C ASP A 120 8.02 17.87 -3.64
N ALA A 121 7.15 16.88 -3.86
CA ALA A 121 6.31 16.84 -5.06
C ALA A 121 5.17 17.86 -4.95
N MET A 122 5.00 18.67 -5.99
CA MET A 122 3.82 19.51 -6.14
C MET A 122 2.66 18.63 -6.59
N VAL A 123 1.58 18.64 -5.82
CA VAL A 123 0.42 17.78 -6.09
C VAL A 123 -0.85 18.61 -6.23
N VAL A 124 -1.71 18.21 -7.16
CA VAL A 124 -3.05 18.76 -7.33
C VAL A 124 -4.08 17.64 -7.28
N PRO A 125 -5.32 17.91 -6.86
CA PRO A 125 -6.41 16.93 -6.97
C PRO A 125 -6.65 16.57 -8.44
N LYS A 126 -6.95 15.31 -8.73
CA LYS A 126 -7.30 14.85 -10.09
C LYS A 126 -8.49 15.60 -10.69
N SER A 127 -9.39 16.07 -9.84
CA SER A 127 -10.53 16.91 -10.23
C SER A 127 -10.13 18.26 -10.83
N ALA A 128 -8.90 18.71 -10.64
CA ALA A 128 -8.39 19.94 -11.24
C ALA A 128 -8.01 19.78 -12.72
N LEU A 129 -7.84 18.54 -13.19
CA LEU A 129 -7.48 18.27 -14.58
C LEU A 129 -8.71 18.43 -15.48
N SER A 130 -8.55 19.15 -16.60
CA SER A 130 -9.59 19.28 -17.62
C SER A 130 -9.64 18.02 -18.48
N LEU A 131 -10.84 17.45 -18.63
CA LEU A 131 -11.07 16.27 -19.45
C LEU A 131 -11.33 16.61 -20.94
N GLU A 132 -11.57 17.88 -21.27
CA GLU A 132 -11.98 18.33 -22.60
C GLU A 132 -10.81 18.66 -23.53
N SER A 133 -9.57 18.66 -23.01
CA SER A 133 -8.40 19.09 -23.76
C SER A 133 -7.61 17.93 -24.34
N ILE A 134 -7.01 18.14 -25.49
CA ILE A 134 -5.97 17.25 -26.04
C ILE A 134 -4.70 17.49 -25.24
N GLY A 135 -4.43 16.64 -24.24
CA GLY A 135 -3.29 16.74 -23.34
C GLY A 135 -3.70 17.03 -21.89
N ASP A 136 -2.73 16.99 -21.00
CA ASP A 136 -2.94 17.25 -19.58
C ASP A 136 -2.95 18.78 -19.35
N THR A 137 -4.12 19.33 -19.02
CA THR A 137 -4.31 20.76 -18.78
C THR A 137 -5.08 21.00 -17.51
N LEU A 138 -4.84 22.14 -16.89
CA LEU A 138 -5.63 22.65 -15.77
C LEU A 138 -5.80 24.17 -15.89
N TYR A 139 -6.63 24.74 -15.03
CA TYR A 139 -6.86 26.18 -14.95
C TYR A 139 -6.36 26.71 -13.62
N VAL A 140 -5.64 27.84 -13.67
CA VAL A 140 -5.25 28.64 -12.50
C VAL A 140 -6.03 29.94 -12.46
N ALA A 141 -6.31 30.42 -11.26
CA ALA A 141 -6.94 31.73 -11.07
C ALA A 141 -5.87 32.83 -11.08
N GLU A 142 -5.89 33.67 -12.09
CA GLU A 142 -5.07 34.89 -12.18
C GLU A 142 -5.96 36.12 -11.94
N GLY A 143 -6.07 36.53 -10.67
CA GLY A 143 -7.04 37.54 -10.27
C GLY A 143 -8.46 37.06 -10.49
N ASP A 144 -9.24 37.73 -11.33
CA ASP A 144 -10.65 37.42 -11.60
C ASP A 144 -10.84 36.64 -12.92
N VAL A 145 -9.80 36.06 -13.49
CA VAL A 145 -9.87 35.30 -14.76
C VAL A 145 -9.22 33.94 -14.62
N ALA A 146 -9.75 32.99 -15.39
CA ALA A 146 -9.15 31.65 -15.52
C ALA A 146 -8.06 31.68 -16.60
N SER A 147 -6.86 31.24 -16.25
CA SER A 147 -5.75 31.06 -17.17
C SER A 147 -5.46 29.59 -17.37
N ARG A 148 -5.47 29.13 -18.59
CA ARG A 148 -5.18 27.74 -18.96
C ARG A 148 -3.68 27.47 -18.88
N ARG A 149 -3.33 26.32 -18.29
CA ARG A 149 -1.96 25.83 -18.20
C ARG A 149 -1.85 24.43 -18.75
N ASP A 150 -0.92 24.24 -19.69
CA ASP A 150 -0.50 22.90 -20.10
C ASP A 150 0.49 22.37 -19.06
N VAL A 151 0.25 21.17 -18.54
CA VAL A 151 1.02 20.60 -17.44
C VAL A 151 1.64 19.26 -17.84
N GLN A 152 2.78 18.96 -17.26
CA GLN A 152 3.33 17.62 -17.30
C GLN A 152 3.05 16.93 -15.99
N LEU A 153 2.39 15.77 -16.06
CA LEU A 153 2.02 14.99 -14.90
C LEU A 153 3.10 13.96 -14.57
N GLY A 154 3.29 13.76 -13.28
CA GLY A 154 4.13 12.71 -12.72
C GLY A 154 3.32 11.56 -12.15
N PHE A 155 3.63 11.17 -10.91
CA PHE A 155 2.96 10.08 -10.22
C PHE A 155 1.52 10.42 -9.86
N LYS A 156 0.69 9.36 -9.82
CA LYS A 156 -0.72 9.45 -9.41
C LYS A 156 -0.89 8.60 -8.15
N GLU A 157 -1.33 9.21 -7.06
CA GLU A 157 -1.62 8.52 -5.82
C GLU A 157 -3.02 8.89 -5.30
N GLY A 158 -3.89 7.89 -5.13
CA GLY A 158 -5.28 8.13 -4.69
C GLY A 158 -5.98 9.15 -5.58
N ASP A 159 -6.45 10.25 -5.00
CA ASP A 159 -7.12 11.35 -5.69
C ASP A 159 -6.19 12.49 -6.09
N SER A 160 -4.89 12.34 -5.85
CA SER A 160 -3.87 13.35 -6.17
C SER A 160 -3.05 12.94 -7.39
N VAL A 161 -2.49 13.93 -8.07
CA VAL A 161 -1.54 13.77 -9.16
C VAL A 161 -0.41 14.78 -9.01
N GLU A 162 0.82 14.30 -9.22
CA GLU A 162 2.01 15.14 -9.25
C GLU A 162 2.03 15.99 -10.52
N VAL A 163 2.35 17.28 -10.37
CA VAL A 163 2.60 18.20 -11.47
C VAL A 163 4.10 18.49 -11.51
N LEU A 164 4.75 18.08 -12.60
CA LEU A 164 6.18 18.27 -12.81
C LEU A 164 6.51 19.66 -13.35
N THR A 165 5.64 20.17 -14.23
CA THR A 165 5.80 21.50 -14.85
C THR A 165 4.44 22.10 -15.19
N GLY A 166 4.39 23.44 -15.32
CA GLY A 166 3.20 24.19 -15.76
C GLY A 166 2.46 24.92 -14.66
N VAL A 167 2.76 24.63 -13.38
CA VAL A 167 2.22 25.35 -12.21
C VAL A 167 3.36 25.68 -11.28
N SER A 168 3.24 26.76 -10.51
CA SER A 168 4.19 27.18 -9.50
C SER A 168 3.57 27.08 -8.10
N GLU A 169 4.44 26.95 -7.11
CA GLU A 169 3.98 26.93 -5.71
C GLU A 169 3.28 28.25 -5.34
N GLY A 170 2.12 28.15 -4.71
CA GLY A 170 1.31 29.30 -4.33
C GLY A 170 0.27 29.74 -5.36
N GLU A 171 0.26 29.19 -6.58
CA GLU A 171 -0.81 29.43 -7.54
C GLU A 171 -2.11 28.77 -7.13
N MET A 172 -3.23 29.44 -7.35
CA MET A 172 -4.56 28.89 -7.06
C MET A 172 -5.09 28.09 -8.24
N VAL A 173 -5.16 26.76 -8.05
CA VAL A 173 -5.69 25.85 -9.07
C VAL A 173 -7.20 25.70 -8.91
N ILE A 174 -7.92 25.78 -10.04
CA ILE A 174 -9.38 25.64 -10.08
C ILE A 174 -9.71 24.15 -10.04
N VAL A 175 -10.42 23.72 -8.99
CA VAL A 175 -10.78 22.31 -8.75
C VAL A 175 -12.25 21.99 -8.98
N VAL A 176 -13.08 23.02 -9.11
CA VAL A 176 -14.55 22.91 -9.34
C VAL A 176 -14.95 23.91 -10.41
N GLY A 177 -15.75 23.46 -11.37
CA GLY A 177 -16.24 24.32 -12.46
C GLY A 177 -15.27 24.46 -13.64
N GLN A 178 -14.19 23.66 -13.66
CA GLN A 178 -13.18 23.69 -14.73
C GLN A 178 -13.72 23.22 -16.09
N ASP A 179 -14.77 22.36 -16.08
CA ASP A 179 -15.41 21.90 -17.31
C ASP A 179 -16.20 23.05 -17.95
N GLY A 180 -15.82 23.43 -19.14
CA GLY A 180 -16.42 24.56 -19.87
C GLY A 180 -15.72 25.92 -19.68
N LEU A 181 -14.59 25.98 -18.95
CA LEU A 181 -13.73 27.16 -18.90
C LEU A 181 -12.92 27.29 -20.20
N SER A 182 -12.75 28.52 -20.64
CA SER A 182 -11.83 28.91 -21.72
C SER A 182 -10.80 29.89 -21.18
N GLU A 183 -9.71 30.08 -21.91
CA GLU A 183 -8.71 31.09 -21.58
C GLU A 183 -9.36 32.47 -21.41
N GLY A 184 -9.06 33.14 -20.29
CA GLY A 184 -9.57 34.46 -19.97
C GLY A 184 -11.03 34.51 -19.49
N THR A 185 -11.67 33.36 -19.22
CA THR A 185 -13.03 33.32 -18.67
C THR A 185 -13.09 34.04 -17.32
N PRO A 186 -13.99 35.02 -17.12
CA PRO A 186 -14.17 35.66 -15.82
C PRO A 186 -14.63 34.63 -14.77
N ILE A 187 -13.99 34.63 -13.62
CA ILE A 187 -14.27 33.72 -12.51
C ILE A 187 -14.49 34.51 -11.23
N GLN A 188 -15.25 33.93 -10.34
CA GLN A 188 -15.36 34.40 -8.96
C GLN A 188 -14.75 33.34 -8.04
N VAL A 189 -13.66 33.68 -7.38
CA VAL A 189 -12.99 32.79 -6.42
C VAL A 189 -13.89 32.67 -5.19
N LEU A 190 -14.53 31.52 -5.03
CA LEU A 190 -15.18 31.16 -3.79
C LEU A 190 -14.11 30.52 -2.89
N SER A 191 -13.74 31.23 -1.80
CA SER A 191 -12.81 30.70 -0.80
C SER A 191 -13.47 29.52 -0.09
N GLY A 192 -13.41 28.34 -0.67
CA GLY A 192 -13.67 27.10 0.04
C GLY A 192 -12.41 26.79 0.86
N SER A 193 -12.55 26.69 2.18
CA SER A 193 -11.48 26.20 3.04
C SER A 193 -11.12 24.77 2.61
N GLY A 194 -10.16 24.65 1.72
CA GLY A 194 -9.51 23.37 1.41
C GLY A 194 -8.83 22.91 2.69
N GLY A 195 -9.38 21.89 3.32
CA GLY A 195 -8.88 21.33 4.55
C GLY A 195 -7.43 20.87 4.40
N ALA A 196 -6.52 21.66 4.91
CA ALA A 196 -5.24 21.15 5.36
C ALA A 196 -5.56 20.13 6.45
N GLY A 197 -5.45 18.85 6.11
CA GLY A 197 -5.65 17.76 7.06
C GLY A 197 -4.68 17.93 8.23
N ASP A 198 -5.28 18.32 9.35
CA ASP A 198 -4.68 18.30 10.67
C ASP A 198 -4.20 16.87 10.96
N ARG A 199 -2.88 16.65 10.84
CA ARG A 199 -2.22 15.44 11.33
C ARG A 199 -1.45 15.80 12.58
N GLU A 200 -2.20 16.00 13.67
CA GLU A 200 -1.68 15.87 15.03
C GLU A 200 -2.68 15.02 15.83
N ARG A 201 -2.31 13.79 16.07
CA ARG A 201 -2.28 12.99 17.32
C ARG A 201 -2.16 11.50 17.03
#